data_842ada5317df3e15f4064d6a2b5aac30
#
_entry.id   842ada5317df3e15f4064d6a2b5aac30
#
_cell.length_a   1.000
_cell.length_b   1.000
_cell.length_c   1.000
_cell.angle_alpha   90.00
_cell.angle_beta   90.00
_cell.angle_gamma   90.00
#
_symmetry.space_group_name_H-M   'P 1'
#
loop_
_entity.id
_entity.type
_entity.pdbx_description
1 polymer ?
#
loop_
_entity_poly.entity_id
_entity_poly.type
_entity_poly.pdbx_seq_one_letter_code
_entity_poly.pdbx_strand_id
1 'polypeptide(L)'
;MVFEKIALKAACLAATILLVTACETPVEEGKQTSGTGGAKQETQVAKSGQDKKTPMEKAEIKTSMENKVVPGSQEDLVLKVGDQIQFDLDKSVIRADARQIVERWADWLQQYPAVTVTIEGHCDERGTREYNLGLGERRADAARKFLIALGVNGDRIGTISYGKERPLCVSSNEGCWAQNRRGMLLVN
;
A
#
# COMPACT_ATOMS: atom_id res chain seq x y z
N MET A 1 -18.00 -37.95 -38.56
CA MET A 1 -18.12 -37.37 -39.89
C MET A 1 -18.66 -35.98 -39.68
N VAL A 2 -17.91 -34.89 -39.78
CA VAL A 2 -17.12 -34.31 -40.87
C VAL A 2 -15.94 -33.58 -40.29
N PHE A 3 -14.72 -33.95 -40.71
CA PHE A 3 -13.48 -33.17 -40.61
C PHE A 3 -13.40 -32.27 -41.83
N GLU A 4 -13.15 -30.99 -41.66
CA GLU A 4 -12.55 -30.12 -42.68
C GLU A 4 -11.74 -29.03 -41.97
N LYS A 5 -10.42 -29.16 -41.97
CA LYS A 5 -9.46 -28.52 -42.89
C LYS A 5 -9.67 -27.02 -43.04
N ILE A 6 -8.87 -26.24 -42.33
CA ILE A 6 -8.49 -24.90 -42.81
C ILE A 6 -6.96 -24.76 -42.76
N ALA A 7 -6.48 -24.54 -43.96
CA ALA A 7 -5.09 -24.46 -44.36
C ALA A 7 -4.40 -23.18 -43.89
N LEU A 8 -3.21 -23.36 -43.50
CA LEU A 8 -1.97 -22.63 -43.69
C LEU A 8 -2.00 -21.53 -44.76
N LYS A 9 -1.80 -20.27 -44.38
CA LYS A 9 -1.21 -19.26 -45.24
C LYS A 9 -0.08 -18.55 -44.52
N ALA A 10 1.13 -19.02 -44.90
CA ALA A 10 2.35 -18.25 -44.75
C ALA A 10 2.45 -17.28 -45.92
N ALA A 11 2.83 -16.03 -45.71
CA ALA A 11 3.70 -15.29 -46.59
C ALA A 11 3.93 -13.84 -46.09
N CYS A 12 5.13 -13.52 -46.16
CA CYS A 12 5.86 -12.32 -46.62
C CYS A 12 6.42 -11.38 -45.55
N LEU A 13 7.73 -11.55 -45.50
CA LEU A 13 8.79 -10.59 -45.16
C LEU A 13 8.53 -9.21 -45.73
N ALA A 14 8.79 -8.18 -44.94
CA ALA A 14 9.47 -6.95 -45.41
C ALA A 14 10.33 -6.40 -44.24
N ALA A 15 11.63 -6.55 -44.39
CA ALA A 15 12.64 -5.89 -43.57
C ALA A 15 12.72 -4.43 -43.97
N THR A 16 12.50 -3.52 -43.03
CA THR A 16 12.92 -2.12 -43.16
C THR A 16 13.90 -1.79 -42.04
N ILE A 17 15.15 -1.71 -42.41
CA ILE A 17 16.26 -1.16 -41.62
C ILE A 17 16.08 0.36 -41.61
N LEU A 18 15.89 0.95 -40.44
CA LEU A 18 16.02 2.40 -40.26
C LEU A 18 17.18 2.66 -39.30
N LEU A 19 18.19 3.31 -39.87
CA LEU A 19 19.36 3.87 -39.24
C LEU A 19 18.92 4.91 -38.19
N VAL A 20 19.31 4.73 -36.96
CA VAL A 20 19.22 5.74 -35.90
C VAL A 20 20.59 6.37 -35.74
N THR A 21 20.70 7.64 -36.12
CA THR A 21 21.84 8.51 -35.86
C THR A 21 21.94 8.83 -34.37
N ALA A 22 23.07 8.54 -33.80
CA ALA A 22 23.45 8.94 -32.44
C ALA A 22 23.69 10.48 -32.40
N CYS A 23 23.05 11.14 -31.42
CA CYS A 23 23.44 12.48 -30.97
C CYS A 23 24.17 12.32 -29.64
N GLU A 24 25.49 12.52 -29.72
CA GLU A 24 26.36 12.73 -28.56
C GLU A 24 26.14 14.15 -28.03
N THR A 25 25.88 14.31 -26.75
CA THR A 25 25.94 15.58 -26.03
C THR A 25 27.18 15.60 -25.15
N PRO A 26 27.96 16.70 -25.13
CA PRO A 26 29.19 16.79 -24.37
C PRO A 26 28.96 17.01 -22.87
N VAL A 27 29.82 16.37 -22.07
CA VAL A 27 29.93 16.52 -20.62
C VAL A 27 30.68 17.83 -20.34
N GLU A 28 30.10 18.75 -19.57
CA GLU A 28 30.82 19.85 -18.95
C GLU A 28 31.33 19.48 -17.54
N GLU A 29 32.64 19.47 -17.39
CA GLU A 29 33.32 19.44 -16.10
C GLU A 29 33.21 20.80 -15.41
N GLY A 30 32.59 20.86 -14.24
CA GLY A 30 32.53 22.04 -13.36
C GLY A 30 33.25 21.80 -12.04
N LYS A 31 34.54 22.06 -12.05
CA LYS A 31 35.49 22.63 -11.08
C LYS A 31 35.08 22.71 -9.60
N GLN A 32 35.84 21.97 -8.78
CA GLN A 32 35.96 22.07 -7.33
C GLN A 32 36.35 23.46 -6.85
N THR A 33 35.76 23.94 -5.77
CA THR A 33 36.36 24.89 -4.84
C THR A 33 36.16 24.42 -3.41
N SER A 34 37.30 24.15 -2.77
CA SER A 34 37.48 23.91 -1.36
C SER A 34 37.30 25.20 -0.56
N GLY A 35 36.59 25.13 0.56
CA GLY A 35 36.50 26.18 1.56
C GLY A 35 36.61 25.59 2.95
N THR A 36 37.81 25.69 3.50
CA THR A 36 38.19 25.37 4.89
C THR A 36 37.61 26.42 5.84
N GLY A 37 37.10 26.01 7.00
CA GLY A 37 36.74 26.93 8.08
C GLY A 37 36.20 26.22 9.30
N GLY A 38 37.06 25.91 10.23
CA GLY A 38 36.79 25.28 11.51
C GLY A 38 36.28 26.30 12.54
N ALA A 39 35.56 25.79 13.50
CA ALA A 39 35.53 26.29 14.90
C ALA A 39 35.01 25.20 15.81
N LYS A 40 35.89 24.71 16.67
CA LYS A 40 35.57 23.97 17.90
C LYS A 40 34.92 24.93 18.90
N GLN A 41 33.93 24.46 19.61
CA GLN A 41 33.64 24.96 20.95
C GLN A 41 33.14 23.80 21.82
N GLU A 42 34.04 23.33 22.65
CA GLU A 42 33.76 22.60 23.89
C GLU A 42 33.24 23.59 24.93
N THR A 43 32.27 23.21 25.73
CA THR A 43 32.11 23.63 27.13
C THR A 43 31.01 22.79 27.77
N GLN A 44 31.41 21.88 28.58
CA GLN A 44 31.41 21.77 30.04
C GLN A 44 30.16 21.15 30.67
N VAL A 45 30.48 20.08 31.32
CA VAL A 45 29.80 19.29 32.36
C VAL A 45 29.40 20.17 33.56
N ALA A 46 28.17 20.04 34.03
CA ALA A 46 27.83 20.32 35.42
C ALA A 46 27.00 19.15 35.98
N LYS A 47 27.64 18.43 36.90
CA LYS A 47 27.01 17.51 37.86
C LYS A 47 26.45 18.31 39.04
N SER A 48 25.27 17.94 39.51
CA SER A 48 24.77 18.01 40.89
C SER A 48 23.27 17.68 40.84
N GLY A 49 22.62 16.86 41.62
CA GLY A 49 22.90 16.14 42.83
C GLY A 49 21.56 15.66 43.40
N GLN A 50 21.56 14.44 43.85
CA GLN A 50 20.81 13.87 45.00
C GLN A 50 19.28 13.93 45.11
N ASP A 51 18.73 12.71 45.05
CA ASP A 51 17.85 12.05 46.04
C ASP A 51 16.59 12.75 46.55
N LYS A 52 15.43 12.22 46.13
CA LYS A 52 14.36 11.94 47.09
C LYS A 52 13.54 10.72 46.61
N LYS A 53 13.78 9.59 47.27
CA LYS A 53 12.88 8.45 47.29
C LYS A 53 11.56 8.86 47.94
N THR A 54 10.49 8.80 47.15
CA THR A 54 9.13 8.75 47.67
C THR A 54 8.58 7.37 47.27
N PRO A 55 8.02 6.55 48.16
CA PRO A 55 7.40 5.30 47.80
C PRO A 55 6.13 5.59 46.99
N MET A 56 6.16 5.27 45.74
CA MET A 56 4.93 5.22 44.91
C MET A 56 4.11 4.02 45.38
N GLU A 57 3.06 4.35 46.06
CA GLU A 57 1.88 3.55 46.30
C GLU A 57 1.43 2.91 45.00
N LYS A 58 1.43 1.60 44.98
CA LYS A 58 1.04 0.77 43.87
C LYS A 58 -0.47 0.86 43.72
N ALA A 59 -0.93 1.93 43.06
CA ALA A 59 -2.31 2.01 42.59
C ALA A 59 -2.48 0.97 41.49
N GLU A 60 -3.03 -0.17 41.83
CA GLU A 60 -3.62 -1.11 40.87
C GLU A 60 -4.79 -0.41 40.18
N ILE A 61 -4.50 0.27 39.07
CA ILE A 61 -5.54 0.67 38.13
C ILE A 61 -5.99 -0.63 37.44
N LYS A 62 -6.96 -1.28 38.04
CA LYS A 62 -7.81 -2.25 37.34
C LYS A 62 -8.61 -1.48 36.30
N THR A 63 -8.00 -1.20 35.15
CA THR A 63 -8.74 -0.77 33.98
C THR A 63 -9.35 -2.02 33.34
N SER A 64 -10.41 -2.51 33.92
CA SER A 64 -11.35 -3.42 33.27
C SER A 64 -12.24 -2.58 32.32
N MET A 65 -11.67 -2.00 31.28
CA MET A 65 -12.38 -1.72 30.05
C MET A 65 -12.29 -2.98 29.20
N GLU A 66 -13.16 -3.92 29.48
CA GLU A 66 -13.56 -4.94 28.54
C GLU A 66 -14.26 -4.18 27.39
N ASN A 67 -13.43 -3.70 26.42
CA ASN A 67 -13.93 -3.16 25.17
C ASN A 67 -14.65 -4.32 24.46
N LYS A 68 -15.94 -4.42 24.69
CA LYS A 68 -16.80 -5.39 24.04
C LYS A 68 -16.87 -5.01 22.57
N VAL A 69 -15.98 -5.62 21.75
CA VAL A 69 -15.96 -5.43 20.31
C VAL A 69 -17.34 -5.71 19.73
N VAL A 70 -17.89 -4.73 19.02
CA VAL A 70 -19.22 -4.88 18.41
C VAL A 70 -19.09 -5.75 17.17
N PRO A 71 -19.81 -6.89 17.10
CA PRO A 71 -19.78 -7.76 15.94
C PRO A 71 -20.18 -7.00 14.66
N GLY A 72 -19.39 -7.15 13.59
CA GLY A 72 -19.63 -6.44 12.32
C GLY A 72 -19.08 -5.01 12.27
N SER A 73 -18.37 -4.53 13.30
CA SER A 73 -17.67 -3.23 13.29
C SER A 73 -16.30 -3.30 12.63
N GLN A 74 -15.66 -2.13 12.40
CA GLN A 74 -14.28 -2.05 11.90
C GLN A 74 -13.30 -2.76 12.85
N GLU A 75 -13.49 -2.62 14.16
CA GLU A 75 -12.64 -3.28 15.16
C GLU A 75 -12.78 -4.80 15.08
N ASP A 76 -13.99 -5.32 14.88
CA ASP A 76 -14.26 -6.75 14.71
C ASP A 76 -13.56 -7.30 13.45
N LEU A 77 -13.62 -6.55 12.34
CA LEU A 77 -12.92 -6.88 11.10
C LEU A 77 -11.40 -6.92 11.31
N VAL A 78 -10.83 -5.86 11.89
CA VAL A 78 -9.37 -5.74 12.13
C VAL A 78 -8.86 -6.89 13.00
N LEU A 79 -9.56 -7.20 14.09
CA LEU A 79 -9.13 -8.22 15.04
C LEU A 79 -9.25 -9.64 14.50
N LYS A 80 -10.29 -9.94 13.72
CA LYS A 80 -10.56 -11.30 13.23
C LYS A 80 -9.85 -11.62 11.92
N VAL A 81 -9.74 -10.64 11.04
CA VAL A 81 -9.39 -10.87 9.63
C VAL A 81 -8.21 -10.02 9.18
N GLY A 82 -8.11 -8.80 9.71
CA GLY A 82 -7.27 -7.73 9.19
C GLY A 82 -8.00 -6.94 8.10
N ASP A 83 -7.69 -5.66 7.99
CA ASP A 83 -8.39 -4.71 7.12
C ASP A 83 -7.59 -4.30 5.89
N GLN A 84 -6.37 -4.82 5.69
CA GLN A 84 -5.52 -4.39 4.58
C GLN A 84 -4.81 -5.52 3.86
N ILE A 85 -4.57 -5.29 2.57
CA ILE A 85 -3.79 -6.13 1.67
C ILE A 85 -2.66 -5.33 1.02
N GLN A 86 -1.55 -5.99 0.68
CA GLN A 86 -0.39 -5.36 0.07
C GLN A 86 -0.31 -5.64 -1.43
N PHE A 87 0.29 -4.70 -2.17
CA PHE A 87 0.54 -4.81 -3.60
C PHE A 87 2.03 -4.65 -3.93
N ASP A 88 2.45 -5.28 -5.01
CA ASP A 88 3.77 -5.08 -5.58
C ASP A 88 3.88 -3.68 -6.20
N LEU A 89 5.13 -3.26 -6.43
CA LEU A 89 5.41 -2.02 -7.14
C LEU A 89 4.73 -2.04 -8.51
N ASP A 90 3.99 -0.94 -8.78
CA ASP A 90 3.32 -0.70 -10.06
C ASP A 90 2.32 -1.78 -10.48
N LYS A 91 1.85 -2.61 -9.54
CA LYS A 91 0.86 -3.66 -9.82
C LYS A 91 -0.44 -3.42 -9.06
N SER A 92 -1.54 -3.88 -9.68
CA SER A 92 -2.88 -3.97 -9.11
C SER A 92 -3.38 -5.42 -9.01
N VAL A 93 -2.55 -6.39 -9.42
CA VAL A 93 -2.86 -7.81 -9.27
C VAL A 93 -2.74 -8.20 -7.80
N ILE A 94 -3.77 -8.87 -7.27
CA ILE A 94 -3.78 -9.38 -5.90
C ILE A 94 -2.77 -10.50 -5.76
N ARG A 95 -1.84 -10.36 -4.82
CA ARG A 95 -0.79 -11.33 -4.51
C ARG A 95 -1.41 -12.60 -3.89
N ALA A 96 -0.66 -13.69 -3.91
CA ALA A 96 -1.15 -14.97 -3.36
C ALA A 96 -1.45 -14.88 -1.84
N ASP A 97 -0.60 -14.18 -1.07
CA ASP A 97 -0.82 -13.91 0.36
C ASP A 97 -2.03 -13.00 0.60
N ALA A 98 -2.20 -11.97 -0.23
CA ALA A 98 -3.34 -11.06 -0.17
C ALA A 98 -4.67 -11.75 -0.51
N ARG A 99 -4.67 -12.75 -1.39
CA ARG A 99 -5.89 -13.53 -1.72
C ARG A 99 -6.52 -14.17 -0.50
N GLN A 100 -5.71 -14.78 0.37
CA GLN A 100 -6.18 -15.38 1.60
C GLN A 100 -6.85 -14.37 2.55
N ILE A 101 -6.37 -13.12 2.54
CA ILE A 101 -7.01 -12.05 3.32
C ILE A 101 -8.34 -11.67 2.70
N VAL A 102 -8.42 -11.50 1.37
CA VAL A 102 -9.68 -11.17 0.68
C VAL A 102 -10.71 -12.29 0.80
N GLU A 103 -10.30 -13.56 0.80
CA GLU A 103 -11.17 -14.70 1.09
C GLU A 103 -11.78 -14.59 2.49
N ARG A 104 -10.97 -14.28 3.51
CA ARG A 104 -11.49 -14.04 4.87
C ARG A 104 -12.40 -12.80 4.96
N TRP A 105 -12.14 -11.75 4.16
CA TRP A 105 -13.06 -10.62 4.04
C TRP A 105 -14.42 -11.05 3.49
N ALA A 106 -14.42 -11.93 2.47
CA ALA A 106 -15.66 -12.45 1.90
C ALA A 106 -16.46 -13.26 2.93
N ASP A 107 -15.81 -14.17 3.66
CA ASP A 107 -16.43 -14.98 4.71
C ASP A 107 -17.01 -14.06 5.81
N TRP A 108 -16.25 -13.06 6.24
CA TRP A 108 -16.71 -12.09 7.24
C TRP A 108 -17.92 -11.28 6.74
N LEU A 109 -17.89 -10.79 5.49
CA LEU A 109 -19.02 -10.08 4.89
C LEU A 109 -20.27 -10.95 4.68
N GLN A 110 -20.10 -12.26 4.48
CA GLN A 110 -21.21 -13.22 4.43
C GLN A 110 -21.81 -13.45 5.81
N GLN A 111 -20.98 -13.44 6.87
CA GLN A 111 -21.44 -13.53 8.25
C GLN A 111 -22.25 -12.28 8.67
N TYR A 112 -21.92 -11.11 8.10
CA TYR A 112 -22.56 -9.83 8.42
C TYR A 112 -23.26 -9.23 7.17
N PRO A 113 -24.40 -9.75 6.74
CA PRO A 113 -25.04 -9.39 5.46
C PRO A 113 -25.53 -7.93 5.39
N ALA A 114 -25.78 -7.29 6.52
CA ALA A 114 -26.22 -5.89 6.58
C ALA A 114 -25.05 -4.86 6.45
N VAL A 115 -23.81 -5.31 6.62
CA VAL A 115 -22.63 -4.42 6.57
C VAL A 115 -22.33 -4.04 5.14
N THR A 116 -22.11 -2.75 4.90
CA THR A 116 -21.54 -2.20 3.66
C THR A 116 -20.12 -1.75 3.90
N VAL A 117 -19.29 -1.80 2.86
CA VAL A 117 -17.87 -1.51 2.97
C VAL A 117 -17.37 -0.63 1.82
N THR A 118 -16.28 0.07 2.07
CA THR A 118 -15.55 0.81 1.05
C THR A 118 -14.12 0.28 0.99
N ILE A 119 -13.63 -0.02 -0.22
CA ILE A 119 -12.24 -0.42 -0.46
C ILE A 119 -11.46 0.81 -0.88
N GLU A 120 -10.46 1.18 -0.10
CA GLU A 120 -9.54 2.25 -0.41
C GLU A 120 -8.30 1.71 -1.12
N GLY A 121 -7.89 2.37 -2.22
CA GLY A 121 -6.66 2.07 -2.95
C GLY A 121 -5.59 3.11 -2.71
N HIS A 122 -4.40 2.65 -2.31
CA HIS A 122 -3.26 3.51 -1.97
C HIS A 122 -2.00 3.10 -2.74
N CYS A 123 -1.10 4.07 -2.92
CA CYS A 123 0.17 3.92 -3.60
C CYS A 123 1.31 4.52 -2.77
N ASP A 124 2.54 4.18 -3.12
CA ASP A 124 3.72 4.87 -2.61
C ASP A 124 3.89 6.25 -3.29
N GLU A 125 4.85 7.03 -2.82
CA GLU A 125 5.06 8.43 -3.26
C GLU A 125 5.57 8.58 -4.69
N ARG A 126 6.14 7.52 -5.30
CA ARG A 126 6.77 7.56 -6.62
C ARG A 126 5.75 7.74 -7.73
N GLY A 127 6.12 8.49 -8.77
CA GLY A 127 5.25 8.80 -9.91
C GLY A 127 4.36 10.04 -9.71
N THR A 128 3.58 10.38 -10.75
CA THR A 128 2.68 11.53 -10.71
C THR A 128 1.44 11.26 -9.85
N ARG A 129 0.76 12.31 -9.46
CA ARG A 129 -0.49 12.22 -8.69
C ARG A 129 -1.58 11.49 -9.47
N GLU A 130 -1.77 11.88 -10.72
CA GLU A 130 -2.78 11.33 -11.62
C GLU A 130 -2.56 9.84 -11.87
N TYR A 131 -1.31 9.46 -12.12
CA TYR A 131 -0.94 8.06 -12.29
C TYR A 131 -1.29 7.22 -11.04
N ASN A 132 -0.89 7.70 -9.86
CA ASN A 132 -1.14 7.00 -8.60
C ASN A 132 -2.63 6.94 -8.25
N LEU A 133 -3.41 7.99 -8.57
CA LEU A 133 -4.85 7.96 -8.41
C LEU A 133 -5.48 6.83 -9.24
N GLY A 134 -5.11 6.72 -10.52
CA GLY A 134 -5.56 5.63 -11.38
C GLY A 134 -5.04 4.25 -10.95
N LEU A 135 -3.81 4.14 -10.42
CA LEU A 135 -3.28 2.88 -9.91
C LEU A 135 -4.00 2.43 -8.63
N GLY A 136 -4.27 3.38 -7.71
CA GLY A 136 -5.05 3.12 -6.50
C GLY A 136 -6.48 2.65 -6.82
N GLU A 137 -7.12 3.27 -7.81
CA GLU A 137 -8.45 2.83 -8.27
C GLU A 137 -8.42 1.39 -8.82
N ARG A 138 -7.44 1.07 -9.68
CA ARG A 138 -7.28 -0.31 -10.18
C ARG A 138 -7.05 -1.33 -9.06
N ARG A 139 -6.36 -0.96 -7.97
CA ARG A 139 -6.14 -1.81 -6.79
C ARG A 139 -7.43 -2.06 -6.02
N ALA A 140 -8.19 -1.00 -5.75
CA ALA A 140 -9.49 -1.10 -5.08
C ALA A 140 -10.48 -1.93 -5.91
N ASP A 141 -10.54 -1.70 -7.21
CA ASP A 141 -11.41 -2.42 -8.14
C ASP A 141 -11.01 -3.91 -8.27
N ALA A 142 -9.72 -4.24 -8.25
CA ALA A 142 -9.26 -5.62 -8.24
C ALA A 142 -9.75 -6.38 -7.00
N ALA A 143 -9.66 -5.77 -5.80
CA ALA A 143 -10.17 -6.36 -4.57
C ALA A 143 -11.70 -6.48 -4.59
N ARG A 144 -12.42 -5.45 -5.08
CA ARG A 144 -13.88 -5.49 -5.26
C ARG A 144 -14.31 -6.63 -6.17
N LYS A 145 -13.69 -6.76 -7.34
CA LYS A 145 -13.98 -7.84 -8.29
C LYS A 145 -13.75 -9.21 -7.70
N PHE A 146 -12.71 -9.35 -6.89
CA PHE A 146 -12.41 -10.62 -6.25
C PHE A 146 -13.45 -10.96 -5.18
N LEU A 147 -13.89 -10.01 -4.34
CA LEU A 147 -14.99 -10.20 -3.38
C LEU A 147 -16.30 -10.58 -4.08
N ILE A 148 -16.62 -9.95 -5.22
CA ILE A 148 -17.81 -10.31 -6.01
C ILE A 148 -17.70 -11.73 -6.56
N ALA A 149 -16.53 -12.14 -7.04
CA ALA A 149 -16.28 -13.50 -7.50
C ALA A 149 -16.42 -14.55 -6.38
N LEU A 150 -16.19 -14.15 -5.12
CA LEU A 150 -16.41 -14.95 -3.91
C LEU A 150 -17.87 -14.91 -3.40
N GLY A 151 -18.77 -14.25 -4.14
CA GLY A 151 -20.21 -14.24 -3.83
C GLY A 151 -20.70 -13.06 -2.98
N VAL A 152 -19.86 -12.06 -2.70
CA VAL A 152 -20.31 -10.84 -2.01
C VAL A 152 -21.09 -9.95 -2.99
N ASN A 153 -22.27 -9.45 -2.59
CA ASN A 153 -23.05 -8.54 -3.44
C ASN A 153 -22.29 -7.24 -3.71
N GLY A 154 -22.09 -6.91 -4.99
CA GLY A 154 -21.36 -5.73 -5.45
C GLY A 154 -21.96 -4.40 -4.99
N ASP A 155 -23.27 -4.33 -4.69
CA ASP A 155 -23.93 -3.12 -4.21
C ASP A 155 -23.52 -2.75 -2.78
N ARG A 156 -22.94 -3.71 -2.05
CA ARG A 156 -22.41 -3.50 -0.69
C ARG A 156 -20.98 -2.99 -0.67
N ILE A 157 -20.31 -2.90 -1.84
CA ILE A 157 -18.87 -2.64 -1.93
C ILE A 157 -18.63 -1.37 -2.73
N GLY A 158 -18.32 -0.28 -2.05
CA GLY A 158 -17.80 0.94 -2.66
C GLY A 158 -16.28 0.84 -2.91
N THR A 159 -15.77 1.68 -3.81
CA THR A 159 -14.32 1.84 -4.04
C THR A 159 -13.96 3.32 -4.06
N ILE A 160 -12.77 3.64 -3.54
CA ILE A 160 -12.19 4.97 -3.62
C ILE A 160 -10.68 4.87 -3.75
N SER A 161 -10.08 5.77 -4.52
CA SER A 161 -8.62 5.88 -4.61
C SER A 161 -8.14 7.15 -3.94
N TYR A 162 -7.16 7.01 -3.09
CA TYR A 162 -6.37 8.13 -2.56
C TYR A 162 -5.00 8.25 -3.23
N GLY A 163 -4.67 7.30 -4.13
CA GLY A 163 -3.36 7.31 -4.76
C GLY A 163 -2.25 7.39 -3.72
N LYS A 164 -1.39 8.40 -3.82
CA LYS A 164 -0.29 8.66 -2.87
C LYS A 164 -0.60 9.71 -1.79
N GLU A 165 -1.84 10.25 -1.74
CA GLU A 165 -2.19 11.41 -0.91
C GLU A 165 -2.40 11.05 0.58
N ARG A 166 -2.56 9.77 0.92
CA ARG A 166 -2.74 9.29 2.31
C ARG A 166 -1.71 8.22 2.66
N PRO A 167 -0.41 8.58 2.80
CA PRO A 167 0.62 7.63 3.18
C PRO A 167 0.47 7.20 4.65
N LEU A 168 0.75 5.93 4.94
CA LEU A 168 0.94 5.43 6.32
C LEU A 168 2.35 5.72 6.82
N CYS A 169 3.32 5.68 5.93
CA CYS A 169 4.72 5.88 6.22
C CYS A 169 5.28 6.93 5.26
N VAL A 170 6.00 7.94 5.80
CA VAL A 170 6.47 9.11 5.04
C VAL A 170 7.96 9.07 4.69
N SER A 171 8.70 8.05 5.14
CA SER A 171 10.12 7.91 4.81
C SER A 171 10.31 7.36 3.40
N SER A 172 11.25 7.94 2.66
CA SER A 172 11.56 7.53 1.28
C SER A 172 12.49 6.31 1.25
N ASN A 173 11.93 5.16 1.59
CA ASN A 173 12.60 3.86 1.53
C ASN A 173 11.63 2.72 1.22
N GLU A 174 12.16 1.56 0.78
CA GLU A 174 11.31 0.44 0.35
C GLU A 174 10.41 -0.09 1.47
N GLY A 175 10.82 -0.06 2.73
CA GLY A 175 9.99 -0.49 3.86
C GLY A 175 8.73 0.35 3.99
N CYS A 176 8.84 1.69 3.87
CA CYS A 176 7.71 2.61 3.86
C CYS A 176 6.87 2.49 2.58
N TRP A 177 7.53 2.41 1.43
CA TRP A 177 6.82 2.27 0.16
C TRP A 177 5.98 1.00 0.11
N ALA A 178 6.51 -0.12 0.62
CA ALA A 178 5.77 -1.37 0.71
C ALA A 178 4.50 -1.24 1.57
N GLN A 179 4.57 -0.54 2.71
CA GLN A 179 3.40 -0.26 3.56
C GLN A 179 2.37 0.63 2.88
N ASN A 180 2.82 1.59 2.07
CA ASN A 180 1.94 2.51 1.36
C ASN A 180 1.22 1.86 0.17
N ARG A 181 1.82 0.84 -0.46
CA ARG A 181 1.19 0.07 -1.56
C ARG A 181 0.15 -0.91 -1.02
N ARG A 182 -1.00 -0.40 -0.64
CA ARG A 182 -2.05 -1.20 0.02
C ARG A 182 -3.45 -0.97 -0.53
N GLY A 183 -4.33 -1.92 -0.27
CA GLY A 183 -5.77 -1.75 -0.30
C GLY A 183 -6.32 -1.93 1.12
N MET A 184 -7.25 -1.08 1.53
CA MET A 184 -7.88 -1.15 2.85
C MET A 184 -9.38 -1.39 2.72
N LEU A 185 -9.94 -2.25 3.57
CA LEU A 185 -11.37 -2.48 3.68
C LEU A 185 -11.92 -1.71 4.89
N LEU A 186 -12.82 -0.79 4.64
CA LEU A 186 -13.47 0.02 5.67
C LEU A 186 -14.95 -0.32 5.77
N VAL A 187 -15.43 -0.47 6.97
CA VAL A 187 -16.86 -0.61 7.30
C VAL A 187 -17.50 0.78 7.31
N ASN A 188 -18.66 0.92 6.63
CA ASN A 188 -19.37 2.19 6.51
C ASN A 188 -20.37 2.39 7.68
#